data_2e15b09369dd52ab92ce580102fa59aa
#
_entry.id   2e15b09369dd52ab92ce580102fa59aa
#
_cell.length_a   1.000
_cell.length_b   1.000
_cell.length_c   1.000
_cell.angle_alpha   90.00
_cell.angle_beta   90.00
_cell.angle_gamma   90.00
#
_symmetry.space_group_name_H-M   'P 1'
#
loop_
_entity.id
_entity.type
_entity.pdbx_description
1 polymer ?
#
loop_
_entity_poly.entity_id
_entity_poly.type
_entity_poly.pdbx_seq_one_letter_code
_entity_poly.pdbx_strand_id
1 'polypeptide(L)'
;MSFPFIEHVVWLHSTGAEWAARRRWRGAPVWHAQHNGEPLTACAELLEQAPRGRVGFLDRATVLLGFPHVHYLMLEWQPGLYSADDWQGFAEAMFNQRAGIDPELWQIHVADSAFGHERLAVAMQRALLQDLRELFKLRRLPLVSCTPLLTAVAQRYWRQLPADCVLVVPETESLSCLYRQQGVIDQVCVIPTPPGSTLSDNLFTADLLVERHAAATLVVTNTPTEHRLGPVHPWLEESSV
;
A
#
# COMPACT_ATOMS: atom_id res chain seq x y z
N MET A 1 -0.50 1.88 33.95
CA MET A 1 0.60 1.00 33.55
C MET A 1 1.01 1.34 32.14
N SER A 2 2.26 1.72 31.91
CA SER A 2 2.79 2.11 30.61
C SER A 2 3.14 0.82 29.84
N PHE A 3 2.53 0.58 28.68
CA PHE A 3 2.93 -0.53 27.82
C PHE A 3 4.36 -0.26 27.32
N PRO A 4 5.25 -1.25 27.49
CA PRO A 4 6.70 -1.04 27.32
C PRO A 4 7.16 -1.08 25.86
N PHE A 5 6.27 -1.18 24.87
CA PHE A 5 6.62 -1.40 23.47
C PHE A 5 6.11 -0.30 22.55
N ILE A 6 6.76 -0.19 21.40
CA ILE A 6 6.49 0.79 20.37
C ILE A 6 6.03 0.07 19.11
N GLU A 7 5.02 0.60 18.45
CA GLU A 7 4.59 0.21 17.11
C GLU A 7 5.19 1.18 16.10
N HIS A 8 5.78 0.62 15.04
CA HIS A 8 6.42 1.35 13.96
C HIS A 8 5.68 1.10 12.66
N VAL A 9 5.53 2.13 11.85
CA VAL A 9 5.04 2.05 10.48
C VAL A 9 6.08 2.68 9.57
N VAL A 10 6.44 1.99 8.51
CA VAL A 10 7.32 2.50 7.46
C VAL A 10 6.56 2.46 6.16
N TRP A 11 6.58 3.54 5.41
CA TRP A 11 6.08 3.58 4.05
C TRP A 11 7.25 3.74 3.09
N LEU A 12 7.43 2.75 2.20
CA LEU A 12 8.42 2.79 1.12
C LEU A 12 7.74 3.23 -0.18
N HIS A 13 8.31 4.23 -0.81
CA HIS A 13 7.88 4.80 -2.09
C HIS A 13 9.07 4.94 -3.05
N SER A 14 8.82 5.40 -4.28
CA SER A 14 9.84 5.47 -5.33
C SER A 14 11.08 6.29 -4.98
N THR A 15 10.92 7.35 -4.17
CA THR A 15 11.97 8.34 -3.89
C THR A 15 12.52 8.26 -2.46
N GLY A 16 12.10 7.26 -1.66
CA GLY A 16 12.59 7.13 -0.28
C GLY A 16 11.67 6.36 0.66
N ALA A 17 11.71 6.75 1.91
CA ALA A 17 10.91 6.15 2.97
C ALA A 17 10.36 7.21 3.93
N GLU A 18 9.15 6.98 4.41
CA GLU A 18 8.58 7.67 5.56
C GLU A 18 8.44 6.71 6.73
N TRP A 19 8.68 7.20 7.91
CA TRP A 19 8.59 6.41 9.13
C TRP A 19 7.82 7.15 10.20
N ALA A 20 6.95 6.41 10.89
CA ALA A 20 6.31 6.89 12.09
C ALA A 20 6.31 5.82 13.17
N ALA A 21 6.33 6.24 14.43
CA ALA A 21 6.21 5.33 15.56
C ALA A 21 5.37 5.92 16.68
N ARG A 22 4.74 5.04 17.44
CA ARG A 22 3.91 5.42 18.57
C ARG A 22 3.97 4.36 19.67
N ARG A 23 3.97 4.83 20.92
CA ARG A 23 3.70 3.94 22.05
C ARG A 23 2.22 3.54 22.07
N ARG A 24 1.93 2.30 22.42
CA ARG A 24 0.56 1.76 22.41
C ARG A 24 -0.29 2.23 23.59
N TRP A 25 -0.32 3.53 23.90
CA TRP A 25 -1.32 4.07 24.81
C TRP A 25 -1.99 5.31 24.21
N ARG A 26 -3.22 5.53 24.65
CA ARG A 26 -4.02 6.65 24.16
C ARG A 26 -3.34 7.98 24.51
N GLY A 27 -3.17 8.86 23.52
CA GLY A 27 -2.54 10.17 23.71
C GLY A 27 -1.00 10.15 23.74
N ALA A 28 -0.34 9.03 23.42
CA ALA A 28 1.10 9.02 23.25
C ALA A 28 1.49 9.86 22.03
N PRO A 29 2.62 10.61 22.12
CA PRO A 29 3.14 11.34 20.98
C PRO A 29 3.51 10.37 19.85
N VAL A 30 3.32 10.81 18.62
CA VAL A 30 3.81 10.14 17.42
C VAL A 30 5.18 10.72 17.07
N TRP A 31 6.14 9.85 16.79
CA TRP A 31 7.40 10.24 16.17
C TRP A 31 7.25 10.06 14.67
N HIS A 32 7.72 11.01 13.92
CA HIS A 32 7.69 10.98 12.46
C HIS A 32 9.02 11.43 11.90
N ALA A 33 9.48 10.79 10.84
CA ALA A 33 10.63 11.18 10.05
C ALA A 33 10.50 10.67 8.61
N GLN A 34 11.16 11.36 7.69
CA GLN A 34 11.24 10.97 6.28
C GLN A 34 12.69 11.07 5.81
N HIS A 35 13.04 10.23 4.85
CA HIS A 35 14.35 10.27 4.21
C HIS A 35 14.19 10.00 2.71
N ASN A 36 14.74 10.91 1.89
CA ASN A 36 14.75 10.75 0.45
C ASN A 36 16.02 10.02 0.01
N GLY A 37 15.92 9.15 -0.96
CA GLY A 37 17.03 8.37 -1.48
C GLY A 37 16.57 7.00 -1.98
N GLU A 38 17.50 6.06 -2.06
CA GLU A 38 17.16 4.68 -2.36
C GLU A 38 16.31 4.11 -1.20
N PRO A 39 15.11 3.55 -1.46
CA PRO A 39 14.11 3.25 -0.43
C PRO A 39 14.59 2.35 0.72
N LEU A 40 15.39 1.32 0.41
CA LEU A 40 15.89 0.40 1.43
C LEU A 40 16.95 1.07 2.32
N THR A 41 17.82 1.88 1.71
CA THR A 41 18.83 2.68 2.42
C THR A 41 18.17 3.74 3.30
N ALA A 42 17.18 4.46 2.76
CA ALA A 42 16.38 5.42 3.51
C ALA A 42 15.68 4.77 4.72
N CYS A 43 15.09 3.59 4.52
CA CYS A 43 14.50 2.81 5.60
C CYS A 43 15.53 2.44 6.68
N ALA A 44 16.73 2.01 6.27
CA ALA A 44 17.81 1.63 7.21
C ALA A 44 18.24 2.81 8.09
N GLU A 45 18.39 4.00 7.51
CA GLU A 45 18.79 5.22 8.23
C GLU A 45 17.70 5.70 9.20
N LEU A 46 16.43 5.65 8.76
CA LEU A 46 15.29 5.98 9.63
C LEU A 46 15.21 5.02 10.83
N LEU A 47 15.43 3.73 10.60
CA LEU A 47 15.41 2.72 11.67
C LEU A 47 16.60 2.83 12.64
N GLU A 48 17.71 3.44 12.25
CA GLU A 48 18.82 3.73 13.16
C GLU A 48 18.44 4.75 14.23
N GLN A 49 17.66 5.74 13.83
CA GLN A 49 17.22 6.84 14.72
C GLN A 49 15.91 6.50 15.45
N ALA A 50 15.26 5.39 15.08
CA ALA A 50 13.95 5.02 15.60
C ALA A 50 14.01 4.75 17.12
N PRO A 51 13.09 5.33 17.91
CA PRO A 51 13.01 5.05 19.34
C PRO A 51 12.71 3.57 19.58
N ARG A 52 13.21 3.05 20.70
CA ARG A 52 12.97 1.68 21.13
C ARG A 52 12.16 1.65 22.41
N GLY A 53 11.28 0.67 22.50
CA GLY A 53 10.57 0.40 23.74
C GLY A 53 11.51 -0.12 24.84
N ARG A 54 11.06 0.00 26.07
CA ARG A 54 11.80 -0.51 27.22
C ARG A 54 12.04 -2.02 27.16
N VAL A 55 11.15 -2.72 26.45
CA VAL A 55 11.21 -4.15 26.16
C VAL A 55 11.20 -4.32 24.65
N GLY A 56 12.35 -4.03 24.02
CA GLY A 56 12.48 -3.87 22.56
C GLY A 56 12.06 -5.10 21.72
N PHE A 57 12.06 -6.32 22.29
CA PHE A 57 11.56 -7.50 21.58
C PHE A 57 10.02 -7.54 21.45
N LEU A 58 9.30 -6.64 22.13
CA LEU A 58 7.88 -6.45 21.98
C LEU A 58 7.53 -5.35 20.95
N ASP A 59 8.51 -4.56 20.54
CA ASP A 59 8.31 -3.59 19.47
C ASP A 59 7.91 -4.31 18.18
N ARG A 60 7.10 -3.67 17.38
CA ARG A 60 6.57 -4.26 16.13
C ARG A 60 6.64 -3.26 15.00
N ALA A 61 6.93 -3.74 13.81
CA ALA A 61 6.95 -2.91 12.62
C ALA A 61 6.02 -3.46 11.54
N THR A 62 5.37 -2.55 10.84
CA THR A 62 4.62 -2.80 9.60
C THR A 62 5.24 -1.94 8.51
N VAL A 63 5.45 -2.54 7.34
CA VAL A 63 5.91 -1.83 6.15
C VAL A 63 4.76 -1.73 5.16
N LEU A 64 4.52 -0.51 4.68
CA LEU A 64 3.60 -0.21 3.58
C LEU A 64 4.45 -0.06 2.31
N LEU A 65 4.11 -0.81 1.28
CA LEU A 65 4.83 -0.79 0.01
C LEU A 65 4.00 -0.03 -1.02
N GLY A 66 4.53 1.11 -1.47
CA GLY A 66 3.99 1.89 -2.58
C GLY A 66 4.63 1.54 -3.92
N PHE A 67 4.31 2.33 -4.94
CA PHE A 67 4.96 2.23 -6.25
C PHE A 67 6.48 2.58 -6.15
N PRO A 68 7.38 1.89 -6.87
CA PRO A 68 7.17 0.82 -7.86
C PRO A 68 7.27 -0.61 -7.29
N HIS A 69 7.23 -0.76 -5.98
CA HIS A 69 7.51 -2.04 -5.29
C HIS A 69 6.35 -3.04 -5.34
N VAL A 70 5.20 -2.58 -5.82
CA VAL A 70 3.97 -3.37 -5.89
C VAL A 70 3.29 -3.19 -7.23
N HIS A 71 2.81 -4.29 -7.81
CA HIS A 71 1.92 -4.29 -8.97
C HIS A 71 0.58 -4.92 -8.63
N TYR A 72 -0.46 -4.38 -9.22
CA TYR A 72 -1.83 -4.84 -9.01
C TYR A 72 -2.43 -5.31 -10.33
N LEU A 73 -3.30 -6.32 -10.27
CA LEU A 73 -4.01 -6.84 -11.41
C LEU A 73 -5.40 -7.32 -10.98
N MET A 74 -6.44 -6.95 -11.72
CA MET A 74 -7.74 -7.58 -11.60
C MET A 74 -7.78 -8.84 -12.46
N LEU A 75 -8.13 -9.95 -11.85
CA LEU A 75 -8.31 -11.25 -12.48
C LEU A 75 -9.80 -11.42 -12.74
N GLU A 76 -10.16 -11.48 -14.02
CA GLU A 76 -11.52 -11.79 -14.42
C GLU A 76 -11.93 -13.19 -13.95
N TRP A 77 -13.20 -13.35 -13.60
CA TRP A 77 -13.74 -14.66 -13.25
C TRP A 77 -13.52 -15.67 -14.38
N GLN A 78 -12.96 -16.82 -14.04
CA GLN A 78 -12.75 -17.91 -14.97
C GLN A 78 -13.51 -19.16 -14.51
N PRO A 79 -14.43 -19.71 -15.34
CA PRO A 79 -15.05 -21.00 -15.06
C PRO A 79 -13.96 -22.09 -15.07
N GLY A 80 -13.95 -22.92 -14.04
CA GLY A 80 -12.97 -24.01 -13.91
C GLY A 80 -11.85 -23.77 -12.92
N LEU A 81 -11.67 -22.53 -12.43
CA LEU A 81 -10.74 -22.25 -11.33
C LEU A 81 -11.48 -22.34 -9.98
N TYR A 82 -11.28 -23.45 -9.28
CA TYR A 82 -12.02 -23.73 -8.05
C TYR A 82 -11.16 -23.66 -6.79
N SER A 83 -9.86 -23.92 -6.91
CA SER A 83 -8.94 -23.91 -5.78
C SER A 83 -8.12 -22.63 -5.69
N ALA A 84 -7.53 -22.37 -4.52
CA ALA A 84 -6.58 -21.29 -4.34
C ALA A 84 -5.35 -21.47 -5.24
N ASP A 85 -4.89 -22.70 -5.44
CA ASP A 85 -3.73 -23.01 -6.28
C ASP A 85 -4.02 -22.74 -7.77
N ASP A 86 -5.25 -23.03 -8.25
CA ASP A 86 -5.66 -22.69 -9.62
C ASP A 86 -5.62 -21.19 -9.85
N TRP A 87 -6.16 -20.40 -8.90
CA TRP A 87 -6.13 -18.95 -8.96
C TRP A 87 -4.72 -18.39 -8.85
N GLN A 88 -3.86 -19.01 -8.04
CA GLN A 88 -2.45 -18.62 -7.93
C GLN A 88 -1.73 -18.83 -9.27
N GLY A 89 -1.85 -20.01 -9.88
CA GLY A 89 -1.24 -20.30 -11.19
C GLY A 89 -1.78 -19.39 -12.30
N PHE A 90 -3.08 -19.09 -12.28
CA PHE A 90 -3.69 -18.15 -13.22
C PHE A 90 -3.14 -16.73 -13.03
N ALA A 91 -3.02 -16.25 -11.79
CA ALA A 91 -2.44 -14.94 -11.48
C ALA A 91 -1.00 -14.83 -11.97
N GLU A 92 -0.18 -15.85 -11.73
CA GLU A 92 1.21 -15.91 -12.18
C GLU A 92 1.32 -15.79 -13.70
N ALA A 93 0.50 -16.55 -14.43
CA ALA A 93 0.44 -16.48 -15.89
C ALA A 93 0.01 -15.10 -16.39
N MET A 94 -1.00 -14.49 -15.75
CA MET A 94 -1.51 -13.17 -16.13
C MET A 94 -0.53 -12.04 -15.83
N PHE A 95 0.18 -12.08 -14.70
CA PHE A 95 1.23 -11.11 -14.39
C PHE A 95 2.41 -11.21 -15.37
N ASN A 96 2.81 -12.43 -15.72
CA ASN A 96 3.85 -12.63 -16.74
C ASN A 96 3.41 -12.09 -18.11
N GLN A 97 2.21 -12.42 -18.54
CA GLN A 97 1.69 -12.05 -19.87
C GLN A 97 1.43 -10.54 -20.00
N ARG A 98 0.79 -9.91 -18.99
CA ARG A 98 0.34 -8.50 -19.08
C ARG A 98 1.38 -7.50 -18.61
N ALA A 99 2.21 -7.86 -17.64
CA ALA A 99 3.17 -6.96 -17.01
C ALA A 99 4.63 -7.41 -17.15
N GLY A 100 4.91 -8.55 -17.79
CA GLY A 100 6.27 -9.08 -17.90
C GLY A 100 6.89 -9.47 -16.54
N ILE A 101 6.05 -9.71 -15.54
CA ILE A 101 6.48 -10.04 -14.18
C ILE A 101 6.80 -11.53 -14.10
N ASP A 102 8.05 -11.84 -13.77
CA ASP A 102 8.50 -13.22 -13.55
C ASP A 102 8.04 -13.73 -12.17
N PRO A 103 7.21 -14.78 -12.10
CA PRO A 103 6.75 -15.34 -10.83
C PRO A 103 7.86 -15.87 -9.93
N GLU A 104 9.03 -16.20 -10.46
CA GLU A 104 10.18 -16.62 -9.65
C GLU A 104 10.77 -15.47 -8.85
N LEU A 105 10.75 -14.25 -9.40
CA LEU A 105 11.29 -13.03 -8.79
C LEU A 105 10.29 -12.28 -7.94
N TRP A 106 8.99 -12.55 -8.14
CA TRP A 106 7.90 -11.84 -7.48
C TRP A 106 7.05 -12.78 -6.63
N GLN A 107 6.66 -12.30 -5.47
CA GLN A 107 5.67 -12.95 -4.62
C GLN A 107 4.29 -12.44 -4.99
N ILE A 108 3.46 -13.32 -5.53
CA ILE A 108 2.11 -13.01 -5.97
C ILE A 108 1.12 -13.50 -4.92
N HIS A 109 0.12 -12.68 -4.61
CA HIS A 109 -0.99 -12.99 -3.73
C HIS A 109 -2.30 -12.67 -4.41
N VAL A 110 -3.25 -13.57 -4.31
CA VAL A 110 -4.61 -13.40 -4.83
C VAL A 110 -5.56 -13.22 -3.65
N ALA A 111 -6.32 -12.15 -3.67
CA ALA A 111 -7.33 -11.90 -2.63
C ALA A 111 -8.52 -12.84 -2.79
N ASP A 112 -9.10 -13.23 -1.67
CA ASP A 112 -10.36 -13.96 -1.69
C ASP A 112 -11.50 -13.08 -2.21
N SER A 113 -12.40 -13.68 -3.00
CA SER A 113 -13.59 -13.03 -3.51
C SER A 113 -14.75 -14.01 -3.52
N ALA A 114 -15.96 -13.51 -3.61
CA ALA A 114 -17.15 -14.35 -3.77
C ALA A 114 -17.11 -15.11 -5.10
N PHE A 115 -17.81 -16.25 -5.15
CA PHE A 115 -17.94 -17.04 -6.36
C PHE A 115 -18.56 -16.21 -7.50
N GLY A 116 -18.00 -16.29 -8.69
CA GLY A 116 -18.47 -15.52 -9.85
C GLY A 116 -17.94 -14.08 -9.93
N HIS A 117 -17.13 -13.63 -8.98
CA HIS A 117 -16.56 -12.29 -8.97
C HIS A 117 -15.06 -12.27 -9.32
N GLU A 118 -14.62 -11.14 -9.84
CA GLU A 118 -13.22 -10.84 -10.08
C GLU A 118 -12.40 -10.87 -8.78
N ARG A 119 -11.09 -11.11 -8.92
CA ARG A 119 -10.17 -11.15 -7.80
C ARG A 119 -9.05 -10.15 -7.98
N LEU A 120 -8.74 -9.41 -6.93
CA LEU A 120 -7.54 -8.59 -6.89
C LEU A 120 -6.32 -9.48 -6.66
N ALA A 121 -5.34 -9.37 -7.54
CA ALA A 121 -4.03 -9.98 -7.37
C ALA A 121 -2.96 -8.90 -7.19
N VAL A 122 -1.95 -9.20 -6.38
CA VAL A 122 -0.87 -8.27 -6.03
C VAL A 122 0.46 -8.99 -6.15
N ALA A 123 1.42 -8.37 -6.82
CA ALA A 123 2.78 -8.86 -6.93
C ALA A 123 3.75 -7.92 -6.20
N MET A 124 4.65 -8.48 -5.38
CA MET A 124 5.68 -7.78 -4.62
C MET A 124 7.04 -8.43 -4.87
N GLN A 125 8.10 -7.64 -5.02
CA GLN A 125 9.46 -8.16 -5.26
C GLN A 125 9.96 -9.03 -4.11
N ARG A 126 10.35 -10.29 -4.41
CA ARG A 126 10.88 -11.22 -3.39
C ARG A 126 12.18 -10.72 -2.77
N ALA A 127 13.09 -10.18 -3.59
CA ALA A 127 14.35 -9.63 -3.12
C ALA A 127 14.12 -8.52 -2.09
N LEU A 128 13.30 -7.52 -2.42
CA LEU A 128 12.97 -6.44 -1.49
C LEU A 128 12.36 -6.97 -0.17
N LEU A 129 11.44 -7.93 -0.25
CA LEU A 129 10.83 -8.52 0.94
C LEU A 129 11.85 -9.25 1.80
N GLN A 130 12.85 -9.90 1.19
CA GLN A 130 13.94 -10.56 1.90
C GLN A 130 14.87 -9.53 2.54
N ASP A 131 15.30 -8.51 1.79
CA ASP A 131 16.18 -7.46 2.28
C ASP A 131 15.55 -6.72 3.46
N LEU A 132 14.24 -6.42 3.39
CA LEU A 132 13.51 -5.85 4.51
C LEU A 132 13.52 -6.77 5.73
N ARG A 133 13.25 -8.07 5.56
CA ARG A 133 13.30 -9.01 6.69
C ARG A 133 14.68 -9.05 7.34
N GLU A 134 15.75 -9.05 6.54
CA GLU A 134 17.13 -9.02 7.03
C GLU A 134 17.46 -7.70 7.74
N LEU A 135 17.09 -6.56 7.16
CA LEU A 135 17.25 -5.24 7.75
C LEU A 135 16.58 -5.16 9.12
N PHE A 136 15.30 -5.51 9.21
CA PHE A 136 14.55 -5.46 10.46
C PHE A 136 15.09 -6.45 11.50
N LYS A 137 15.56 -7.62 11.07
CA LYS A 137 16.25 -8.60 11.93
C LYS A 137 17.57 -8.05 12.48
N LEU A 138 18.39 -7.41 11.65
CA LEU A 138 19.64 -6.75 12.08
C LEU A 138 19.36 -5.65 13.09
N ARG A 139 18.28 -4.91 12.90
CA ARG A 139 17.83 -3.86 13.83
C ARG A 139 17.09 -4.41 15.06
N ARG A 140 16.94 -5.72 15.20
CA ARG A 140 16.20 -6.39 16.29
C ARG A 140 14.80 -5.81 16.48
N LEU A 141 14.12 -5.48 15.38
CA LEU A 141 12.75 -4.99 15.33
C LEU A 141 11.88 -6.01 14.59
N PRO A 142 10.98 -6.73 15.27
CA PRO A 142 10.12 -7.69 14.62
C PRO A 142 9.26 -7.06 13.51
N LEU A 143 9.49 -7.48 12.27
CA LEU A 143 8.66 -7.11 11.12
C LEU A 143 7.43 -8.01 11.11
N VAL A 144 6.26 -7.43 11.37
CA VAL A 144 4.98 -8.16 11.47
C VAL A 144 4.36 -8.36 10.10
N SER A 145 4.40 -7.33 9.25
CA SER A 145 3.82 -7.39 7.91
C SER A 145 4.51 -6.44 6.94
N CYS A 146 4.53 -6.86 5.67
CA CYS A 146 4.72 -6.00 4.51
C CYS A 146 3.40 -6.02 3.73
N THR A 147 2.77 -4.87 3.58
CA THR A 147 1.44 -4.76 3.01
C THR A 147 1.45 -3.75 1.85
N PRO A 148 0.84 -4.06 0.71
CA PRO A 148 0.67 -3.10 -0.37
C PRO A 148 -0.10 -1.87 0.11
N LEU A 149 0.38 -0.67 -0.24
CA LEU A 149 -0.18 0.59 0.23
C LEU A 149 -1.67 0.73 -0.08
N LEU A 150 -2.04 0.55 -1.34
CA LEU A 150 -3.42 0.70 -1.79
C LEU A 150 -4.37 -0.25 -1.05
N THR A 151 -3.96 -1.50 -0.82
CA THR A 151 -4.79 -2.48 -0.09
C THR A 151 -4.93 -2.12 1.39
N ALA A 152 -3.86 -1.64 2.02
CA ALA A 152 -3.90 -1.19 3.42
C ALA A 152 -4.84 0.02 3.58
N VAL A 153 -4.76 0.98 2.67
CA VAL A 153 -5.62 2.16 2.64
C VAL A 153 -7.07 1.78 2.36
N ALA A 154 -7.31 0.93 1.34
CA ALA A 154 -8.65 0.44 1.03
C ALA A 154 -9.29 -0.27 2.23
N GLN A 155 -8.55 -1.15 2.89
CA GLN A 155 -9.03 -1.84 4.10
C GLN A 155 -9.39 -0.87 5.23
N ARG A 156 -8.56 0.16 5.43
CA ARG A 156 -8.80 1.18 6.45
C ARG A 156 -10.08 1.97 6.22
N TYR A 157 -10.31 2.41 4.98
CA TYR A 157 -11.43 3.29 4.63
C TYR A 157 -12.64 2.55 4.06
N TRP A 158 -12.60 1.23 3.95
CA TRP A 158 -13.61 0.40 3.28
C TRP A 158 -15.06 0.74 3.66
N ARG A 159 -15.29 0.98 4.96
CA ARG A 159 -16.62 1.30 5.48
C ARG A 159 -17.10 2.71 5.16
N GLN A 160 -16.21 3.59 4.76
CA GLN A 160 -16.48 4.97 4.41
C GLN A 160 -16.66 5.14 2.89
N LEU A 161 -16.22 4.13 2.11
CA LEU A 161 -16.33 4.18 0.66
C LEU A 161 -17.76 3.92 0.21
N PRO A 162 -18.36 4.80 -0.63
CA PRO A 162 -19.62 4.54 -1.32
C PRO A 162 -19.56 3.24 -2.14
N ALA A 163 -20.75 2.70 -2.49
CA ALA A 163 -20.83 1.49 -3.31
C ALA A 163 -20.20 1.68 -4.71
N ASP A 164 -20.32 2.91 -5.25
CA ASP A 164 -19.79 3.29 -6.56
C ASP A 164 -18.87 4.50 -6.39
N CYS A 165 -17.56 4.25 -6.36
CA CYS A 165 -16.55 5.29 -6.16
C CYS A 165 -15.18 4.87 -6.71
N VAL A 166 -14.28 5.86 -6.82
CA VAL A 166 -12.85 5.63 -6.94
C VAL A 166 -12.14 6.10 -5.67
N LEU A 167 -11.35 5.20 -5.08
CA LEU A 167 -10.41 5.51 -4.01
C LEU A 167 -9.07 5.87 -4.65
N VAL A 168 -8.58 7.06 -4.35
CA VAL A 168 -7.38 7.63 -4.93
C VAL A 168 -6.32 7.79 -3.86
N VAL A 169 -5.16 7.21 -4.09
CA VAL A 169 -3.98 7.31 -3.22
C VAL A 169 -2.85 7.96 -4.02
N PRO A 170 -2.64 9.27 -3.85
CA PRO A 170 -1.49 9.95 -4.43
C PRO A 170 -0.20 9.50 -3.74
N GLU A 171 0.81 9.22 -4.54
CA GLU A 171 2.19 8.94 -4.12
C GLU A 171 3.12 9.97 -4.79
N THR A 172 4.40 10.01 -4.43
CA THR A 172 5.33 11.04 -4.93
C THR A 172 5.44 11.06 -6.46
N GLU A 173 5.43 9.91 -7.12
CA GLU A 173 5.61 9.78 -8.57
C GLU A 173 4.52 8.94 -9.24
N SER A 174 3.45 8.61 -8.51
CA SER A 174 2.37 7.81 -9.04
C SER A 174 1.02 8.14 -8.40
N LEU A 175 -0.02 7.70 -9.05
CA LEU A 175 -1.38 7.73 -8.56
C LEU A 175 -1.94 6.32 -8.59
N SER A 176 -2.30 5.80 -7.42
CA SER A 176 -2.94 4.51 -7.28
C SER A 176 -4.45 4.70 -7.14
N CYS A 177 -5.23 4.09 -8.03
CA CYS A 177 -6.68 4.19 -8.07
C CYS A 177 -7.32 2.80 -7.90
N LEU A 178 -8.30 2.70 -6.99
CA LEU A 178 -9.13 1.51 -6.81
C LEU A 178 -10.58 1.89 -7.08
N TYR A 179 -11.15 1.32 -8.12
CA TYR A 179 -12.54 1.50 -8.52
C TYR A 179 -13.41 0.47 -7.81
N ARG A 180 -14.49 0.96 -7.24
CA ARG A 180 -15.51 0.17 -6.57
C ARG A 180 -16.83 0.35 -7.29
N GLN A 181 -17.47 -0.76 -7.63
CA GLN A 181 -18.78 -0.78 -8.25
C GLN A 181 -19.69 -1.76 -7.51
N GLN A 182 -20.90 -1.34 -7.20
CA GLN A 182 -21.88 -2.14 -6.44
C GLN A 182 -21.31 -2.72 -5.13
N GLY A 183 -20.35 -2.01 -4.52
CA GLY A 183 -19.75 -2.41 -3.25
C GLY A 183 -18.60 -3.40 -3.32
N VAL A 184 -18.20 -3.85 -4.53
CA VAL A 184 -17.04 -4.73 -4.76
C VAL A 184 -15.92 -3.98 -5.50
N ILE A 185 -14.70 -4.49 -5.42
CA ILE A 185 -13.59 -3.97 -6.24
C ILE A 185 -13.85 -4.41 -7.68
N ASP A 186 -13.88 -3.44 -8.58
CA ASP A 186 -14.11 -3.64 -10.01
C ASP A 186 -12.80 -3.51 -10.79
N GLN A 187 -12.03 -2.45 -10.55
CA GLN A 187 -10.76 -2.22 -11.24
C GLN A 187 -9.71 -1.59 -10.33
N VAL A 188 -8.44 -1.81 -10.68
CA VAL A 188 -7.30 -1.15 -10.05
C VAL A 188 -6.36 -0.63 -11.14
N CYS A 189 -5.91 0.60 -10.97
CA CYS A 189 -4.96 1.23 -11.88
C CYS A 189 -3.88 1.96 -11.08
N VAL A 190 -2.64 1.83 -11.51
CA VAL A 190 -1.52 2.64 -11.00
C VAL A 190 -0.88 3.32 -12.20
N ILE A 191 -0.85 4.63 -12.17
CA ILE A 191 -0.27 5.44 -13.25
C ILE A 191 0.87 6.30 -12.71
N PRO A 192 1.95 6.49 -13.48
CA PRO A 192 2.97 7.46 -13.13
C PRO A 192 2.38 8.88 -13.22
N THR A 193 2.80 9.75 -12.32
CA THR A 193 2.41 11.16 -12.29
C THR A 193 3.55 12.02 -12.82
N PRO A 194 3.44 12.56 -14.05
CA PRO A 194 4.45 13.47 -14.59
C PRO A 194 4.60 14.73 -13.74
N PRO A 195 5.82 15.29 -13.63
CA PRO A 195 6.02 16.55 -12.93
C PRO A 195 5.12 17.66 -13.49
N GLY A 196 4.40 18.36 -12.60
CA GLY A 196 3.49 19.44 -12.97
C GLY A 196 2.10 19.03 -13.43
N SER A 197 1.79 17.72 -13.50
CA SER A 197 0.42 17.27 -13.75
C SER A 197 -0.47 17.53 -12.54
N THR A 198 -1.74 17.83 -12.80
CA THR A 198 -2.73 17.99 -11.72
C THR A 198 -3.35 16.65 -11.36
N LEU A 199 -3.94 16.56 -10.15
CA LEU A 199 -4.70 15.38 -9.75
C LEU A 199 -5.84 15.07 -10.73
N SER A 200 -6.52 16.10 -11.23
CA SER A 200 -7.61 15.95 -12.21
C SER A 200 -7.13 15.36 -13.54
N ASP A 201 -5.97 15.78 -14.05
CA ASP A 201 -5.41 15.25 -15.30
C ASP A 201 -5.04 13.78 -15.15
N ASN A 202 -4.45 13.44 -14.01
CA ASN A 202 -4.08 12.07 -13.71
C ASN A 202 -5.32 11.17 -13.50
N LEU A 203 -6.35 11.65 -12.82
CA LEU A 203 -7.61 10.93 -12.69
C LEU A 203 -8.29 10.70 -14.04
N PHE A 204 -8.33 11.71 -14.87
CA PHE A 204 -8.88 11.57 -16.24
C PHE A 204 -8.12 10.49 -17.02
N THR A 205 -6.79 10.46 -16.90
CA THR A 205 -5.96 9.42 -17.53
C THR A 205 -6.28 8.03 -16.95
N ALA A 206 -6.44 7.90 -15.64
CA ALA A 206 -6.80 6.65 -15.00
C ALA A 206 -8.19 6.16 -15.45
N ASP A 207 -9.19 7.04 -15.49
CA ASP A 207 -10.55 6.74 -15.95
C ASP A 207 -10.56 6.23 -17.41
N LEU A 208 -9.75 6.86 -18.29
CA LEU A 208 -9.60 6.42 -19.68
C LEU A 208 -8.95 5.03 -19.77
N LEU A 209 -7.92 4.75 -18.98
CA LEU A 209 -7.21 3.47 -19.02
C LEU A 209 -8.07 2.29 -18.55
N VAL A 210 -8.94 2.53 -17.58
CA VAL A 210 -9.84 1.48 -17.07
C VAL A 210 -11.21 1.49 -17.74
N GLU A 211 -11.47 2.42 -18.66
CA GLU A 211 -12.76 2.65 -19.32
C GLU A 211 -13.92 2.80 -18.31
N ARG A 212 -13.64 3.48 -17.21
CA ARG A 212 -14.57 3.73 -16.10
C ARG A 212 -14.63 5.21 -15.77
N HIS A 213 -15.79 5.62 -15.27
CA HIS A 213 -15.97 6.90 -14.63
C HIS A 213 -16.76 6.67 -13.33
N ALA A 214 -16.13 6.96 -12.20
CA ALA A 214 -16.74 6.73 -10.89
C ALA A 214 -17.72 7.85 -10.54
N ALA A 215 -18.83 7.49 -9.89
CA ALA A 215 -19.84 8.44 -9.41
C ALA A 215 -19.30 9.38 -8.29
N ALA A 216 -18.32 8.91 -7.53
CA ALA A 216 -17.67 9.67 -6.45
C ALA A 216 -16.16 9.41 -6.43
N THR A 217 -15.38 10.47 -6.25
CA THR A 217 -13.92 10.40 -6.06
C THR A 217 -13.59 10.66 -4.60
N LEU A 218 -12.78 9.79 -4.00
CA LEU A 218 -12.35 9.90 -2.61
C LEU A 218 -10.83 9.87 -2.55
N VAL A 219 -10.23 10.95 -2.09
CA VAL A 219 -8.78 11.14 -2.10
C VAL A 219 -8.20 10.94 -0.71
N VAL A 220 -7.18 10.10 -0.63
CA VAL A 220 -6.39 9.93 0.60
C VAL A 220 -5.32 11.01 0.62
N THR A 221 -5.48 11.98 1.50
CA THR A 221 -4.58 13.14 1.59
C THR A 221 -4.66 13.78 2.96
N ASN A 222 -3.59 14.45 3.37
CA ASN A 222 -3.54 15.30 4.55
C ASN A 222 -4.08 16.71 4.27
N THR A 223 -4.12 17.12 3.00
CA THR A 223 -4.62 18.44 2.59
C THR A 223 -6.15 18.47 2.65
N PRO A 224 -6.77 19.50 3.22
CA PRO A 224 -8.22 19.63 3.24
C PRO A 224 -8.78 19.81 1.83
N THR A 225 -9.56 18.84 1.40
CA THR A 225 -10.29 18.86 0.11
C THR A 225 -11.72 18.34 0.34
N GLU A 226 -12.64 18.65 -0.56
CA GLU A 226 -14.06 18.25 -0.43
C GLU A 226 -14.26 16.73 -0.39
N HIS A 227 -13.34 15.97 -0.96
CA HIS A 227 -13.43 14.51 -1.09
C HIS A 227 -12.38 13.76 -0.24
N ARG A 228 -11.92 14.37 0.82
CA ARG A 228 -10.86 13.83 1.69
C ARG A 228 -11.34 12.68 2.54
N LEU A 229 -10.55 11.59 2.56
CA LEU A 229 -10.70 10.50 3.53
C LEU A 229 -9.80 10.66 4.76
N GLY A 230 -8.64 11.25 4.61
CA GLY A 230 -7.61 11.35 5.64
C GLY A 230 -6.27 10.78 5.19
N PRO A 231 -5.30 10.64 6.10
CA PRO A 231 -3.94 10.22 5.76
C PRO A 231 -3.87 8.73 5.36
N VAL A 232 -2.83 8.38 4.63
CA VAL A 232 -2.47 6.99 4.30
C VAL A 232 -2.42 6.12 5.56
N HIS A 233 -1.80 6.63 6.60
CA HIS A 233 -1.77 6.01 7.92
C HIS A 233 -1.91 7.11 9.00
N PRO A 234 -2.58 6.85 10.14
CA PRO A 234 -2.84 7.88 11.16
C PRO A 234 -1.59 8.51 11.74
N TRP A 235 -0.45 7.83 11.62
CA TRP A 235 0.82 8.29 12.19
C TRP A 235 1.75 8.91 11.13
N LEU A 236 1.45 8.75 9.83
CA LEU A 236 2.15 9.36 8.71
C LEU A 236 1.42 10.66 8.29
N GLU A 237 0.96 11.42 9.26
CA GLU A 237 0.44 12.77 9.02
C GLU A 237 1.61 13.72 8.89
N GLU A 238 1.60 14.57 7.86
CA GLU A 238 2.56 15.66 7.76
C GLU A 238 2.52 16.47 9.06
N SER A 239 3.64 16.52 9.75
CA SER A 239 3.84 17.50 10.79
C SER A 239 3.75 18.87 10.14
N SER A 240 2.64 19.57 10.35
CA SER A 240 2.57 20.99 10.06
C SER A 240 3.64 21.66 10.91
N VAL A 241 4.78 21.98 10.30
CA VAL A 241 5.81 22.85 10.88
C VAL A 241 5.33 24.29 10.77
#